data_7ae17a36ef420026cb16755154cd46c6
#
_entry.id   7ae17a36ef420026cb16755154cd46c6
#
_cell.length_a   1.000
_cell.length_b   1.000
_cell.length_c   1.000
_cell.angle_alpha   90.00
_cell.angle_beta   90.00
_cell.angle_gamma   90.00
#
_symmetry.space_group_name_H-M   'P 1'
#
loop_
_entity.id
_entity.type
_entity.pdbx_description
1 polymer ?
#
loop_
_entity_poly.entity_id
_entity_poly.type
_entity_poly.pdbx_seq_one_letter_code
_entity_poly.pdbx_strand_id
1 'polypeptide(L)'
;MTLSSDWWPRLGLLSALLGCPSAAFGTTELPASLRQPIEAGIANGRFQGVAIGLIDHASRDSWFLGATRPDGASPLGDDAYEIGAVTRAFTGLLLARAISEGRIGRGTTLAQAFDKVRFADRALSMRSIEQLATQTAGLPELPPNLFPADIDDPYADFDDGKLQSMLTHLQAVAPAGTYRYSDLGEALLAAALGRAYKDDYRKVLAHEVLAPLGLHGTGFGSVPHLLTGFRDGEPALHWQHEAMAGAEGLRSTLPDLLALVAAQLRPSASSLANALVTTRAQLATAGGGATTLGWQVVMVQSGTQSWPLMWQAGITGGFAAFVGWRSDLQQGLVLLGNSGCDLSAIGIAFLSGLAPPAAPRRLLRLDDATRAEFAGLYQFDGGGEFIVRDRGGRLAGQESGHLPVPLRAFDDDAFEYGPDAQLTFQRQTGTVMAMTLHRGGMNIRAERLSLKAPVLVRTTSPLAAGRLAEYAGEYRLTDALRARVRPDGGGVSLQLTGNTRWLAMSCGEDRFCDSSGVLEVTFHRDAARRVTAIDWQQGLFTASGPRDDW
;
A
#
# COMPACT_ATOMS: atom_id res chain seq x y z
N MET A 1 -10.39 85.21 15.50
CA MET A 1 -11.43 85.45 14.51
C MET A 1 -11.52 84.11 13.72
N THR A 2 -12.30 83.18 14.14
CA THR A 2 -13.71 82.86 13.85
C THR A 2 -13.96 82.62 12.36
N LEU A 3 -14.34 81.40 12.03
CA LEU A 3 -15.47 80.83 11.34
C LEU A 3 -15.04 79.55 10.60
N SER A 4 -15.41 78.37 11.07
CA SER A 4 -16.65 77.59 10.90
C SER A 4 -17.06 77.39 9.45
N SER A 5 -17.13 76.14 9.00
CA SER A 5 -18.40 75.47 8.74
C SER A 5 -18.20 74.16 7.98
N ASP A 6 -18.86 73.19 8.56
CA ASP A 6 -19.19 71.88 8.02
C ASP A 6 -19.76 71.91 6.59
N TRP A 7 -19.48 70.77 5.87
CA TRP A 7 -20.47 70.04 5.06
C TRP A 7 -19.78 68.93 4.29
N TRP A 8 -19.88 67.69 4.80
CA TRP A 8 -19.70 66.46 4.03
C TRP A 8 -20.85 65.50 4.35
N PRO A 9 -21.58 65.00 3.32
CA PRO A 9 -22.63 64.00 3.57
C PRO A 9 -22.00 62.63 3.81
N ARG A 10 -22.49 61.95 4.83
CA ARG A 10 -22.17 60.55 5.17
C ARG A 10 -22.78 59.63 4.09
N LEU A 11 -21.95 59.07 3.24
CA LEU A 11 -22.27 57.89 2.45
C LEU A 11 -22.13 56.64 3.34
N GLY A 12 -23.25 56.05 3.68
CA GLY A 12 -23.33 54.78 4.36
C GLY A 12 -22.87 53.67 3.41
N LEU A 13 -21.74 53.03 3.73
CA LEU A 13 -21.34 51.75 3.16
C LEU A 13 -22.25 50.67 3.73
N LEU A 14 -23.24 50.25 2.93
CA LEU A 14 -23.90 48.97 3.11
C LEU A 14 -22.88 47.87 2.77
N SER A 15 -22.28 47.27 3.80
CA SER A 15 -21.55 46.02 3.65
C SER A 15 -22.55 44.91 3.35
N ALA A 16 -22.70 44.58 2.07
CA ALA A 16 -23.35 43.35 1.67
C ALA A 16 -22.44 42.19 2.10
N LEU A 17 -22.75 41.60 3.24
CA LEU A 17 -22.29 40.27 3.61
C LEU A 17 -22.86 39.30 2.57
N LEU A 18 -22.08 39.00 1.52
CA LEU A 18 -22.29 37.82 0.72
C LEU A 18 -22.06 36.61 1.62
N GLY A 19 -23.14 36.14 2.24
CA GLY A 19 -23.17 34.86 2.90
C GLY A 19 -22.82 33.78 1.85
N CYS A 20 -21.66 33.15 2.02
CA CYS A 20 -21.44 31.84 1.42
C CYS A 20 -22.65 30.97 1.83
N PRO A 21 -23.31 30.31 0.88
CA PRO A 21 -24.32 29.34 1.27
C PRO A 21 -23.61 28.24 2.05
N SER A 22 -23.85 28.18 3.36
CA SER A 22 -23.60 26.98 4.15
C SER A 22 -24.32 25.85 3.39
N ALA A 23 -23.55 24.90 2.87
CA ALA A 23 -24.12 23.69 2.29
C ALA A 23 -25.05 23.09 3.36
N ALA A 24 -26.35 23.17 3.13
CA ALA A 24 -27.33 22.51 3.97
C ALA A 24 -27.01 21.02 3.90
N PHE A 25 -26.51 20.45 4.99
CA PHE A 25 -26.40 19.01 5.13
C PHE A 25 -27.84 18.46 5.05
N GLY A 26 -28.08 17.61 4.04
CA GLY A 26 -29.36 16.99 3.84
C GLY A 26 -29.76 16.18 5.08
N THR A 27 -31.03 16.25 5.44
CA THR A 27 -31.60 15.50 6.57
C THR A 27 -31.92 14.05 6.22
N THR A 28 -31.30 13.51 5.19
CA THR A 28 -31.52 12.14 4.73
C THR A 28 -30.96 11.15 5.73
N GLU A 29 -31.72 10.15 6.10
CA GLU A 29 -31.27 9.11 7.02
C GLU A 29 -30.15 8.27 6.37
N LEU A 30 -29.09 7.96 7.14
CA LEU A 30 -28.02 7.07 6.66
C LEU A 30 -28.61 5.70 6.28
N PRO A 31 -28.39 5.20 5.04
CA PRO A 31 -28.89 3.91 4.62
C PRO A 31 -28.51 2.78 5.57
N ALA A 32 -29.47 1.94 5.95
CA ALA A 32 -29.26 0.86 6.91
C ALA A 32 -28.15 -0.12 6.48
N SER A 33 -27.99 -0.33 5.16
CA SER A 33 -26.93 -1.18 4.58
C SER A 33 -25.50 -0.63 4.77
N LEU A 34 -25.35 0.68 5.01
CA LEU A 34 -24.09 1.30 5.44
C LEU A 34 -24.01 1.39 6.97
N ARG A 35 -25.09 1.81 7.62
CA ARG A 35 -25.14 2.02 9.07
C ARG A 35 -24.79 0.74 9.84
N GLN A 36 -25.51 -0.35 9.57
CA GLN A 36 -25.45 -1.57 10.37
C GLN A 36 -24.02 -2.18 10.42
N PRO A 37 -23.30 -2.42 9.29
CA PRO A 37 -21.97 -3.00 9.36
C PRO A 37 -20.94 -2.05 9.99
N ILE A 38 -21.09 -0.73 9.85
CA ILE A 38 -20.19 0.25 10.45
C ILE A 38 -20.41 0.33 11.95
N GLU A 39 -21.65 0.44 12.43
CA GLU A 39 -21.97 0.45 13.87
C GLU A 39 -21.54 -0.86 14.54
N ALA A 40 -21.74 -2.01 13.88
CA ALA A 40 -21.28 -3.29 14.38
C ALA A 40 -19.73 -3.37 14.45
N GLY A 41 -19.04 -2.80 13.47
CA GLY A 41 -17.58 -2.69 13.48
C GLY A 41 -17.08 -1.79 14.60
N ILE A 42 -17.76 -0.69 14.90
CA ILE A 42 -17.45 0.20 16.04
C ILE A 42 -17.70 -0.54 17.36
N ALA A 43 -18.84 -1.18 17.50
CA ALA A 43 -19.18 -1.95 18.72
C ALA A 43 -18.20 -3.10 19.01
N ASN A 44 -17.63 -3.70 17.95
CA ASN A 44 -16.62 -4.75 18.03
C ASN A 44 -15.17 -4.22 18.16
N GLY A 45 -14.98 -2.88 18.21
CA GLY A 45 -13.66 -2.25 18.32
C GLY A 45 -12.79 -2.35 17.06
N ARG A 46 -13.41 -2.64 15.90
CA ARG A 46 -12.72 -2.72 14.60
C ARG A 46 -12.55 -1.35 13.95
N PHE A 47 -13.54 -0.50 14.12
CA PHE A 47 -13.51 0.90 13.69
C PHE A 47 -13.52 1.81 14.91
N GLN A 48 -12.76 2.91 14.85
CA GLN A 48 -12.83 3.98 15.86
C GLN A 48 -13.86 5.01 15.43
N GLY A 49 -13.63 5.66 14.29
CA GLY A 49 -14.55 6.58 13.67
C GLY A 49 -14.55 6.43 12.17
N VAL A 50 -15.72 6.63 11.58
CA VAL A 50 -15.93 6.54 10.13
C VAL A 50 -16.70 7.76 9.64
N ALA A 51 -16.13 8.48 8.67
CA ALA A 51 -16.81 9.50 7.89
C ALA A 51 -17.35 8.87 6.61
N ILE A 52 -18.61 9.15 6.30
CA ILE A 52 -19.36 8.56 5.20
C ILE A 52 -19.87 9.70 4.31
N GLY A 53 -19.60 9.65 3.02
CA GLY A 53 -20.12 10.58 2.03
C GLY A 53 -20.81 9.86 0.91
N LEU A 54 -22.04 10.25 0.61
CA LEU A 54 -22.85 9.68 -0.45
C LEU A 54 -23.25 10.77 -1.45
N ILE A 55 -23.03 10.50 -2.73
CA ILE A 55 -23.64 11.22 -3.84
C ILE A 55 -24.74 10.33 -4.39
N ASP A 56 -25.95 10.85 -4.46
CA ASP A 56 -27.08 10.20 -5.11
C ASP A 56 -27.76 11.22 -6.03
N HIS A 57 -27.52 11.07 -7.33
CA HIS A 57 -27.95 12.04 -8.36
C HIS A 57 -27.41 13.46 -8.04
N ALA A 58 -28.28 14.37 -7.59
CA ALA A 58 -27.93 15.75 -7.25
C ALA A 58 -27.65 15.95 -5.75
N SER A 59 -28.04 14.99 -4.90
CA SER A 59 -27.83 15.09 -3.44
C SER A 59 -26.39 14.78 -3.07
N ARG A 60 -25.95 15.39 -1.99
CA ARG A 60 -24.67 15.08 -1.30
C ARG A 60 -24.95 15.05 0.18
N ASP A 61 -24.82 13.90 0.76
CA ASP A 61 -25.05 13.68 2.18
C ASP A 61 -23.78 13.18 2.86
N SER A 62 -23.60 13.53 4.13
CA SER A 62 -22.46 13.12 4.93
C SER A 62 -22.88 12.74 6.34
N TRP A 63 -22.31 11.66 6.84
CA TRP A 63 -22.55 11.18 8.20
C TRP A 63 -21.23 10.83 8.86
N PHE A 64 -21.20 10.90 10.18
CA PHE A 64 -20.03 10.67 11.00
C PHE A 64 -20.42 9.75 12.15
N LEU A 65 -19.78 8.58 12.22
CA LEU A 65 -20.07 7.55 13.22
C LEU A 65 -18.81 7.26 14.04
N GLY A 66 -19.00 6.93 15.33
CA GLY A 66 -17.91 6.61 16.25
C GLY A 66 -17.14 7.85 16.71
N ALA A 67 -15.90 7.62 17.18
CA ALA A 67 -15.04 8.66 17.76
C ALA A 67 -13.66 8.65 17.09
N THR A 68 -13.20 9.80 16.63
CA THR A 68 -11.88 9.93 15.96
C THR A 68 -10.80 10.50 16.88
N ARG A 69 -11.18 10.99 18.07
CA ARG A 69 -10.29 11.64 19.03
C ARG A 69 -10.37 10.98 20.39
N PRO A 70 -9.30 11.09 21.21
CA PRO A 70 -9.25 10.48 22.54
C PRO A 70 -10.34 10.99 23.50
N ASP A 71 -10.87 12.19 23.27
CA ASP A 71 -11.97 12.79 24.05
C ASP A 71 -13.36 12.26 23.64
N GLY A 72 -13.42 11.31 22.70
CA GLY A 72 -14.66 10.72 22.21
C GLY A 72 -15.38 11.55 21.15
N ALA A 73 -14.75 12.62 20.63
CA ALA A 73 -15.36 13.45 19.59
C ALA A 73 -15.52 12.67 18.28
N SER A 74 -16.69 12.85 17.66
CA SER A 74 -16.96 12.30 16.31
C SER A 74 -16.09 12.96 15.24
N PRO A 75 -15.90 12.31 14.08
CA PRO A 75 -15.25 12.92 12.93
C PRO A 75 -15.90 14.25 12.54
N LEU A 76 -15.11 15.18 12.02
CA LEU A 76 -15.57 16.44 11.44
C LEU A 76 -15.45 16.41 9.92
N GLY A 77 -16.19 17.32 9.25
CA GLY A 77 -16.21 17.35 7.79
C GLY A 77 -14.85 17.67 7.15
N ASP A 78 -13.99 18.44 7.82
CA ASP A 78 -12.66 18.86 7.37
C ASP A 78 -11.51 18.02 7.95
N ASP A 79 -11.81 16.97 8.71
CA ASP A 79 -10.81 16.03 9.17
C ASP A 79 -10.12 15.34 7.99
N ALA A 80 -8.79 15.24 8.03
CA ALA A 80 -7.99 14.58 7.02
C ALA A 80 -7.57 13.18 7.47
N TYR A 81 -7.48 12.28 6.50
CA TYR A 81 -7.16 10.87 6.64
C TYR A 81 -6.04 10.49 5.67
N GLU A 82 -5.20 9.54 6.04
CA GLU A 82 -4.38 8.84 5.04
C GLU A 82 -5.30 7.99 4.17
N ILE A 83 -5.17 8.09 2.85
CA ILE A 83 -6.07 7.41 1.92
C ILE A 83 -5.43 6.20 1.22
N GLY A 84 -4.15 5.92 1.53
CA GLY A 84 -3.43 4.76 1.00
C GLY A 84 -3.56 4.64 -0.52
N ALA A 85 -3.85 3.45 -1.02
CA ALA A 85 -3.93 3.16 -2.45
C ALA A 85 -5.04 3.90 -3.23
N VAL A 86 -5.94 4.64 -2.57
CA VAL A 86 -6.82 5.61 -3.27
C VAL A 86 -5.98 6.67 -4.01
N THR A 87 -4.74 6.92 -3.58
CA THR A 87 -3.75 7.75 -4.27
C THR A 87 -3.62 7.41 -5.75
N ARG A 88 -3.75 6.15 -6.13
CA ARG A 88 -3.63 5.67 -7.53
C ARG A 88 -4.65 6.28 -8.47
N ALA A 89 -5.86 6.60 -7.99
CA ALA A 89 -6.86 7.29 -8.79
C ALA A 89 -6.37 8.67 -9.25
N PHE A 90 -5.61 9.35 -8.40
CA PHE A 90 -4.99 10.65 -8.72
C PHE A 90 -3.76 10.48 -9.63
N THR A 91 -2.92 9.47 -9.38
CA THR A 91 -1.77 9.14 -10.25
C THR A 91 -2.24 8.77 -11.65
N GLY A 92 -3.31 7.96 -11.76
CA GLY A 92 -3.93 7.59 -13.02
C GLY A 92 -4.54 8.79 -13.77
N LEU A 93 -5.14 9.73 -13.03
CA LEU A 93 -5.70 10.96 -13.60
C LEU A 93 -4.57 11.89 -14.13
N LEU A 94 -3.46 12.00 -13.40
CA LEU A 94 -2.27 12.72 -13.87
C LEU A 94 -1.68 12.05 -15.12
N LEU A 95 -1.62 10.72 -15.16
CA LEU A 95 -1.18 10.00 -16.36
C LEU A 95 -2.09 10.30 -17.55
N ALA A 96 -3.41 10.24 -17.37
CA ALA A 96 -4.37 10.53 -18.43
C ALA A 96 -4.20 11.95 -18.97
N ARG A 97 -3.95 12.92 -18.10
CA ARG A 97 -3.64 14.30 -18.48
C ARG A 97 -2.31 14.40 -19.24
N ALA A 98 -1.24 13.80 -18.72
CA ALA A 98 0.08 13.80 -19.37
C ALA A 98 0.04 13.18 -20.77
N ILE A 99 -0.78 12.14 -20.97
CA ILE A 99 -1.01 11.55 -22.30
C ILE A 99 -1.73 12.55 -23.21
N SER A 100 -2.78 13.22 -22.73
CA SER A 100 -3.53 14.19 -23.52
C SER A 100 -2.70 15.42 -23.91
N GLU A 101 -1.73 15.79 -23.10
CA GLU A 101 -0.77 16.87 -23.36
C GLU A 101 0.43 16.44 -24.23
N GLY A 102 0.53 15.14 -24.57
CA GLY A 102 1.65 14.60 -25.34
C GLY A 102 2.99 14.56 -24.60
N ARG A 103 2.98 14.67 -23.26
CA ARG A 103 4.20 14.62 -22.42
C ARG A 103 4.74 13.20 -22.28
N ILE A 104 3.85 12.23 -22.27
CA ILE A 104 4.19 10.80 -22.20
C ILE A 104 3.16 10.01 -23.02
N GLY A 105 3.60 8.93 -23.68
CA GLY A 105 2.69 8.05 -24.41
C GLY A 105 2.31 6.82 -23.58
N ARG A 106 1.16 6.20 -23.82
CA ARG A 106 0.75 4.93 -23.19
C ARG A 106 1.81 3.84 -23.39
N GLY A 107 2.38 3.76 -24.61
CA GLY A 107 3.42 2.82 -24.99
C GLY A 107 4.84 3.25 -24.62
N THR A 108 5.05 4.40 -23.97
CA THR A 108 6.38 4.79 -23.49
C THR A 108 6.92 3.69 -22.58
N THR A 109 8.10 3.17 -22.90
CA THR A 109 8.71 2.06 -22.16
C THR A 109 9.47 2.55 -20.94
N LEU A 110 9.73 1.64 -20.00
CA LEU A 110 10.60 1.93 -18.85
C LEU A 110 11.98 2.42 -19.31
N ALA A 111 12.57 1.82 -20.36
CA ALA A 111 13.83 2.27 -20.92
C ALA A 111 13.79 3.72 -21.43
N GLN A 112 12.66 4.16 -21.98
CA GLN A 112 12.48 5.55 -22.44
C GLN A 112 12.22 6.51 -21.27
N ALA A 113 11.41 6.09 -20.27
CA ALA A 113 11.11 6.93 -19.10
C ALA A 113 12.31 7.07 -18.16
N PHE A 114 13.21 6.08 -18.13
CA PHE A 114 14.40 6.01 -17.28
C PHE A 114 15.66 5.86 -18.14
N ASP A 115 15.88 6.78 -19.07
CA ASP A 115 16.92 6.75 -20.12
C ASP A 115 18.37 6.59 -19.62
N LYS A 116 18.62 6.98 -18.36
CA LYS A 116 19.93 6.86 -17.71
C LYS A 116 20.13 5.51 -16.98
N VAL A 117 19.09 4.68 -16.91
CA VAL A 117 19.13 3.39 -16.20
C VAL A 117 19.52 2.28 -17.18
N ARG A 118 20.52 1.48 -16.80
CA ARG A 118 20.87 0.24 -17.51
C ARG A 118 20.12 -0.92 -16.87
N PHE A 119 19.02 -1.32 -17.47
CA PHE A 119 18.26 -2.48 -17.01
C PHE A 119 18.99 -3.78 -17.30
N ALA A 120 19.14 -4.64 -16.28
CA ALA A 120 19.66 -6.00 -16.48
C ALA A 120 18.64 -6.90 -17.21
N ASP A 121 17.35 -6.70 -16.94
CA ASP A 121 16.24 -7.39 -17.61
C ASP A 121 15.75 -6.55 -18.82
N ARG A 122 16.12 -7.02 -20.03
CA ARG A 122 15.68 -6.36 -21.27
C ARG A 122 14.16 -6.45 -21.47
N ALA A 123 13.53 -7.54 -21.04
CA ALA A 123 12.07 -7.69 -21.20
C ALA A 123 11.34 -6.73 -20.27
N LEU A 124 11.84 -6.53 -19.05
CA LEU A 124 11.33 -5.53 -18.14
C LEU A 124 11.49 -4.10 -18.69
N SER A 125 12.64 -3.77 -19.27
CA SER A 125 12.90 -2.43 -19.80
C SER A 125 11.91 -2.01 -20.90
N MET A 126 11.28 -2.98 -21.57
CA MET A 126 10.27 -2.78 -22.60
C MET A 126 8.84 -2.69 -22.07
N ARG A 127 8.61 -2.85 -20.77
CA ARG A 127 7.28 -2.65 -20.17
C ARG A 127 6.83 -1.22 -20.36
N SER A 128 5.56 -1.04 -20.71
CA SER A 128 5.01 0.29 -20.96
C SER A 128 4.48 0.96 -19.68
N ILE A 129 4.37 2.28 -19.73
CA ILE A 129 3.73 3.08 -18.68
C ILE A 129 2.27 2.66 -18.46
N GLU A 130 1.55 2.29 -19.51
CA GLU A 130 0.19 1.74 -19.38
C GLU A 130 0.19 0.42 -18.60
N GLN A 131 1.17 -0.44 -18.80
CA GLN A 131 1.28 -1.69 -18.05
C GLN A 131 1.58 -1.46 -16.56
N LEU A 132 2.30 -0.40 -16.19
CA LEU A 132 2.44 0.00 -14.79
C LEU A 132 1.07 0.38 -14.21
N ALA A 133 0.38 1.32 -14.86
CA ALA A 133 -0.90 1.84 -14.39
C ALA A 133 -2.01 0.79 -14.33
N THR A 134 -1.94 -0.26 -15.17
CA THR A 134 -2.92 -1.35 -15.22
C THR A 134 -2.50 -2.59 -14.44
N GLN A 135 -1.39 -2.52 -13.69
CA GLN A 135 -0.88 -3.63 -12.88
C GLN A 135 -0.55 -4.88 -13.71
N THR A 136 -0.13 -4.70 -14.98
CA THR A 136 0.17 -5.78 -15.92
C THR A 136 1.62 -5.81 -16.39
N ALA A 137 2.50 -5.07 -15.72
CA ALA A 137 3.92 -5.04 -16.01
C ALA A 137 4.68 -6.29 -15.52
N GLY A 138 4.05 -7.14 -14.70
CA GLY A 138 4.69 -8.33 -14.13
C GLY A 138 5.76 -8.00 -13.08
N LEU A 139 5.58 -6.91 -12.35
CA LEU A 139 6.47 -6.47 -11.29
C LEU A 139 6.17 -7.18 -9.96
N PRO A 140 7.15 -7.27 -9.04
CA PRO A 140 6.86 -7.65 -7.66
C PRO A 140 5.94 -6.61 -7.00
N GLU A 141 5.23 -7.02 -5.96
CA GLU A 141 4.33 -6.15 -5.20
C GLU A 141 5.08 -4.96 -4.60
N LEU A 142 6.14 -5.25 -3.87
CA LEU A 142 6.99 -4.27 -3.19
C LEU A 142 8.39 -4.24 -3.80
N PRO A 143 9.15 -3.14 -3.59
CA PRO A 143 10.55 -3.08 -4.00
C PRO A 143 11.37 -4.21 -3.35
N PRO A 144 12.12 -5.02 -4.11
CA PRO A 144 12.94 -6.09 -3.55
C PRO A 144 14.02 -5.61 -2.57
N ASN A 145 14.40 -4.34 -2.64
CA ASN A 145 15.36 -3.70 -1.74
C ASN A 145 14.68 -2.83 -0.66
N LEU A 146 13.41 -3.09 -0.37
CA LEU A 146 12.70 -2.45 0.74
C LEU A 146 13.11 -3.13 2.05
N PHE A 147 13.96 -2.47 2.83
CA PHE A 147 14.40 -2.86 4.15
C PHE A 147 14.06 -1.73 5.11
N PRO A 148 12.86 -1.71 5.66
CA PRO A 148 12.44 -0.61 6.51
C PRO A 148 13.26 -0.57 7.81
N ALA A 149 13.78 0.61 8.14
CA ALA A 149 14.40 0.86 9.43
C ALA A 149 13.37 0.79 10.57
N ASP A 150 12.15 1.25 10.29
CA ASP A 150 10.98 1.10 11.15
C ASP A 150 9.84 0.44 10.38
N ILE A 151 9.38 -0.70 10.88
CA ILE A 151 8.31 -1.46 10.23
C ILE A 151 6.92 -0.84 10.47
N ASP A 152 6.79 0.00 11.49
CA ASP A 152 5.54 0.73 11.72
C ASP A 152 5.41 1.97 10.81
N ASP A 153 6.52 2.37 10.15
CA ASP A 153 6.56 3.32 9.01
C ASP A 153 7.46 2.75 7.89
N PRO A 154 6.98 1.76 7.13
CA PRO A 154 7.83 0.90 6.30
C PRO A 154 8.43 1.57 5.07
N TYR A 155 7.94 2.73 4.67
CA TYR A 155 8.38 3.42 3.45
C TYR A 155 9.20 4.68 3.72
N ALA A 156 9.34 5.10 4.97
CA ALA A 156 9.95 6.37 5.35
C ALA A 156 11.40 6.54 4.86
N ASP A 157 12.14 5.46 4.77
CA ASP A 157 13.54 5.46 4.33
C ASP A 157 13.74 4.93 2.89
N PHE A 158 12.65 4.72 2.13
CA PHE A 158 12.71 4.27 0.73
C PHE A 158 12.67 5.46 -0.23
N ASP A 159 13.84 6.07 -0.45
CA ASP A 159 14.03 7.26 -1.27
C ASP A 159 14.22 6.96 -2.78
N ASP A 160 14.31 8.02 -3.60
CA ASP A 160 14.55 7.92 -5.03
C ASP A 160 15.88 7.24 -5.38
N GLY A 161 16.90 7.35 -4.52
CA GLY A 161 18.18 6.68 -4.71
C GLY A 161 18.03 5.16 -4.63
N LYS A 162 17.28 4.66 -3.63
CA LYS A 162 16.95 3.25 -3.49
C LYS A 162 16.09 2.76 -4.66
N LEU A 163 15.09 3.54 -5.08
CA LEU A 163 14.25 3.23 -6.24
C LEU A 163 15.09 3.12 -7.52
N GLN A 164 15.98 4.06 -7.78
CA GLN A 164 16.82 4.05 -8.99
C GLN A 164 17.86 2.93 -8.98
N SER A 165 18.52 2.68 -7.83
CA SER A 165 19.51 1.61 -7.73
C SER A 165 18.88 0.24 -7.98
N MET A 166 17.66 0.02 -7.49
CA MET A 166 16.92 -1.21 -7.70
C MET A 166 16.64 -1.48 -9.19
N LEU A 167 16.29 -0.45 -9.97
CA LEU A 167 15.94 -0.61 -11.40
C LEU A 167 17.04 -1.28 -12.21
N THR A 168 18.30 -1.10 -11.86
CA THR A 168 19.42 -1.73 -12.57
C THR A 168 19.43 -3.26 -12.45
N HIS A 169 18.82 -3.79 -11.40
CA HIS A 169 18.82 -5.23 -11.09
C HIS A 169 17.41 -5.84 -11.06
N LEU A 170 16.37 -5.02 -11.16
CA LEU A 170 14.99 -5.48 -11.11
C LEU A 170 14.70 -6.46 -12.26
N GLN A 171 14.00 -7.53 -11.93
CA GLN A 171 13.53 -8.53 -12.89
C GLN A 171 12.01 -8.62 -12.83
N ALA A 172 11.40 -8.90 -13.98
CA ALA A 172 9.99 -9.24 -14.03
C ALA A 172 9.76 -10.60 -13.34
N VAL A 173 8.71 -10.65 -12.51
CA VAL A 173 8.32 -11.88 -11.79
C VAL A 173 7.12 -12.57 -12.45
N ALA A 174 6.55 -11.96 -13.49
CA ALA A 174 5.49 -12.53 -14.31
C ALA A 174 5.57 -12.00 -15.75
N PRO A 175 4.98 -12.72 -16.74
CA PRO A 175 4.88 -12.24 -18.11
C PRO A 175 4.12 -10.92 -18.23
N ALA A 176 4.41 -10.14 -19.29
CA ALA A 176 3.64 -8.95 -19.65
C ALA A 176 2.17 -9.29 -19.89
N GLY A 177 1.28 -8.42 -19.49
CA GLY A 177 -0.16 -8.60 -19.64
C GLY A 177 -0.81 -9.45 -18.54
N THR A 178 -0.02 -10.13 -17.68
CA THR A 178 -0.54 -10.80 -16.51
C THR A 178 -0.81 -9.77 -15.41
N TYR A 179 -2.03 -9.71 -14.93
CA TYR A 179 -2.37 -8.88 -13.76
C TYR A 179 -1.60 -9.35 -12.53
N ARG A 180 -0.90 -8.42 -11.93
CA ARG A 180 -0.23 -8.61 -10.65
C ARG A 180 -0.17 -7.27 -9.93
N TYR A 181 -0.82 -7.24 -8.77
CA TYR A 181 -0.80 -6.07 -7.90
C TYR A 181 0.64 -5.66 -7.57
N SER A 182 0.95 -4.36 -7.69
CA SER A 182 2.29 -3.84 -7.49
C SER A 182 2.28 -2.36 -7.08
N ASP A 183 2.62 -2.08 -5.83
CA ASP A 183 2.89 -0.73 -5.34
C ASP A 183 4.14 -0.17 -6.00
N LEU A 184 5.12 -1.04 -6.25
CA LEU A 184 6.32 -0.67 -7.00
C LEU A 184 5.98 -0.14 -8.39
N GLY A 185 5.00 -0.75 -9.07
CA GLY A 185 4.54 -0.27 -10.38
C GLY A 185 4.03 1.17 -10.34
N GLU A 186 3.26 1.50 -9.33
CA GLU A 186 2.74 2.86 -9.13
C GLU A 186 3.83 3.87 -8.71
N ALA A 187 4.80 3.45 -7.90
CA ALA A 187 5.95 4.27 -7.56
C ALA A 187 6.79 4.61 -8.81
N LEU A 188 7.02 3.63 -9.69
CA LEU A 188 7.71 3.84 -10.96
C LEU A 188 6.89 4.73 -11.91
N LEU A 189 5.58 4.57 -11.95
CA LEU A 189 4.70 5.45 -12.72
C LEU A 189 4.81 6.90 -12.23
N ALA A 190 4.76 7.13 -10.93
CA ALA A 190 4.92 8.46 -10.34
C ALA A 190 6.27 9.09 -10.68
N ALA A 191 7.36 8.32 -10.54
CA ALA A 191 8.69 8.76 -10.92
C ALA A 191 8.82 9.08 -12.43
N ALA A 192 8.17 8.30 -13.31
CA ALA A 192 8.12 8.57 -14.75
C ALA A 192 7.33 9.85 -15.06
N LEU A 193 6.22 10.10 -14.37
CA LEU A 193 5.42 11.32 -14.50
C LEU A 193 6.21 12.55 -14.04
N GLY A 194 6.89 12.50 -12.90
CA GLY A 194 7.77 13.59 -12.45
C GLY A 194 8.83 13.93 -13.52
N ARG A 195 9.46 12.93 -14.13
CA ARG A 195 10.43 13.11 -15.23
C ARG A 195 9.80 13.74 -16.48
N ALA A 196 8.60 13.30 -16.86
CA ALA A 196 7.87 13.83 -18.01
C ALA A 196 7.53 15.32 -17.85
N TYR A 197 7.23 15.75 -16.64
CA TYR A 197 6.98 17.15 -16.28
C TYR A 197 8.26 17.93 -15.88
N LYS A 198 9.38 17.23 -15.65
CA LYS A 198 10.68 17.79 -15.21
C LYS A 198 10.59 18.47 -13.84
N ASP A 199 9.75 17.96 -12.96
CA ASP A 199 9.59 18.43 -11.58
C ASP A 199 9.29 17.24 -10.63
N ASP A 200 9.27 17.51 -9.34
CA ASP A 200 8.87 16.53 -8.34
C ASP A 200 7.42 16.09 -8.55
N TYR A 201 7.17 14.78 -8.51
CA TYR A 201 5.84 14.20 -8.74
C TYR A 201 4.77 14.81 -7.83
N ARG A 202 5.08 15.06 -6.55
CA ARG A 202 4.13 15.60 -5.57
C ARG A 202 3.68 17.01 -5.97
N LYS A 203 4.61 17.85 -6.44
CA LYS A 203 4.32 19.19 -6.94
C LYS A 203 3.52 19.15 -8.24
N VAL A 204 3.90 18.24 -9.13
CA VAL A 204 3.18 18.04 -10.40
C VAL A 204 1.74 17.65 -10.12
N LEU A 205 1.52 16.65 -9.25
CA LEU A 205 0.16 16.22 -8.91
C LEU A 205 -0.66 17.36 -8.28
N ALA A 206 -0.07 18.10 -7.36
CA ALA A 206 -0.72 19.23 -6.71
C ALA A 206 -1.18 20.29 -7.72
N HIS A 207 -0.31 20.65 -8.66
CA HIS A 207 -0.59 21.69 -9.66
C HIS A 207 -1.52 21.20 -10.78
N GLU A 208 -1.29 19.98 -11.27
CA GLU A 208 -1.95 19.50 -12.48
C GLU A 208 -3.28 18.77 -12.20
N VAL A 209 -3.50 18.30 -10.97
CA VAL A 209 -4.70 17.53 -10.60
C VAL A 209 -5.44 18.15 -9.44
N LEU A 210 -4.78 18.35 -8.29
CA LEU A 210 -5.48 18.77 -7.07
C LEU A 210 -6.03 20.18 -7.19
N ALA A 211 -5.22 21.15 -7.62
CA ALA A 211 -5.64 22.54 -7.78
C ALA A 211 -6.77 22.72 -8.83
N PRO A 212 -6.70 22.12 -10.05
CA PRO A 212 -7.80 22.19 -11.01
C PRO A 212 -9.12 21.57 -10.56
N LEU A 213 -9.09 20.60 -9.63
CA LEU A 213 -10.28 20.02 -9.03
C LEU A 213 -10.73 20.74 -7.75
N GLY A 214 -9.97 21.75 -7.28
CA GLY A 214 -10.28 22.49 -6.05
C GLY A 214 -10.12 21.66 -4.77
N LEU A 215 -9.21 20.68 -4.76
CA LEU A 215 -9.02 19.75 -3.63
C LEU A 215 -7.98 20.33 -2.67
N HIS A 216 -8.41 21.23 -1.81
CA HIS A 216 -7.52 22.02 -0.94
C HIS A 216 -7.11 21.29 0.35
N GLY A 217 -7.89 20.29 0.78
CA GLY A 217 -7.59 19.43 1.93
C GLY A 217 -6.81 18.18 1.55
N THR A 218 -6.42 18.02 0.28
CA THR A 218 -5.69 16.86 -0.23
C THR A 218 -4.24 17.21 -0.51
N GLY A 219 -3.31 16.35 -0.08
CA GLY A 219 -1.88 16.58 -0.30
C GLY A 219 -0.98 15.49 0.27
N PHE A 220 0.32 15.71 0.15
CA PHE A 220 1.36 14.86 0.72
C PHE A 220 1.93 15.46 2.02
N GLY A 221 2.46 14.63 2.89
CA GLY A 221 3.08 15.08 4.13
C GLY A 221 2.07 15.69 5.11
N SER A 222 2.42 16.79 5.76
CA SER A 222 1.52 17.44 6.73
C SER A 222 0.38 18.14 6.00
N VAL A 223 -0.85 17.75 6.32
CA VAL A 223 -2.08 18.43 5.91
C VAL A 223 -2.83 18.94 7.14
N PRO A 224 -3.63 20.02 7.03
CA PRO A 224 -4.46 20.49 8.13
C PRO A 224 -5.41 19.38 8.63
N HIS A 225 -5.70 19.40 9.93
CA HIS A 225 -6.69 18.52 10.57
C HIS A 225 -6.47 17.02 10.36
N LEU A 226 -5.20 16.58 10.14
CA LEU A 226 -4.86 15.17 10.05
C LEU A 226 -5.16 14.47 11.37
N LEU A 227 -6.02 13.47 11.33
CA LEU A 227 -6.41 12.69 12.50
C LEU A 227 -5.28 11.75 12.96
N THR A 228 -5.34 11.36 14.22
CA THR A 228 -4.58 10.20 14.70
C THR A 228 -5.22 8.92 14.14
N GLY A 229 -4.41 8.08 13.51
CA GLY A 229 -4.81 6.74 13.09
C GLY A 229 -4.68 5.74 14.23
N PHE A 230 -5.44 4.66 14.16
CA PHE A 230 -5.42 3.60 15.17
C PHE A 230 -5.21 2.24 14.54
N ARG A 231 -4.40 1.42 15.22
CA ARG A 231 -4.21 0.01 14.91
C ARG A 231 -4.53 -0.81 16.15
N ASP A 232 -5.55 -1.65 16.06
CA ASP A 232 -5.99 -2.51 17.17
C ASP A 232 -6.32 -1.72 18.46
N GLY A 233 -6.86 -0.51 18.31
CA GLY A 233 -7.25 0.37 19.41
C GLY A 233 -6.13 1.24 19.97
N GLU A 234 -4.90 1.12 19.48
CA GLU A 234 -3.77 1.94 19.89
C GLU A 234 -3.39 2.94 18.78
N PRO A 235 -2.89 4.14 19.13
CA PRO A 235 -2.41 5.10 18.15
C PRO A 235 -1.33 4.49 17.24
N ALA A 236 -1.43 4.75 15.94
CA ALA A 236 -0.49 4.30 14.93
C ALA A 236 0.34 5.48 14.39
N LEU A 237 1.56 5.20 13.92
CA LEU A 237 2.37 6.19 13.23
C LEU A 237 1.73 6.56 11.88
N HIS A 238 1.92 7.80 11.48
CA HIS A 238 1.62 8.25 10.13
C HIS A 238 2.71 7.78 9.17
N TRP A 239 2.31 7.10 8.09
CA TRP A 239 3.26 6.61 7.10
C TRP A 239 3.83 7.74 6.24
N GLN A 240 5.15 7.67 6.03
CA GLN A 240 5.88 8.51 5.10
C GLN A 240 6.19 7.69 3.84
N HIS A 241 5.80 8.17 2.68
CA HIS A 241 5.84 7.34 1.46
C HIS A 241 6.94 7.75 0.47
N GLU A 242 7.92 8.50 0.86
CA GLU A 242 9.03 8.98 0.01
C GLU A 242 8.91 8.61 -1.49
N ALA A 243 9.73 7.73 -2.03
CA ALA A 243 9.62 7.29 -3.43
C ALA A 243 8.36 6.46 -3.74
N MET A 244 7.64 5.98 -2.71
CA MET A 244 6.38 5.25 -2.87
C MET A 244 5.15 6.17 -2.90
N ALA A 245 5.34 7.49 -2.90
CA ALA A 245 4.26 8.49 -2.78
C ALA A 245 3.13 8.32 -3.81
N GLY A 246 3.44 7.90 -5.03
CA GLY A 246 2.43 7.68 -6.08
C GLY A 246 1.54 6.48 -5.88
N ALA A 247 1.97 5.53 -5.06
CA ALA A 247 1.18 4.34 -4.72
C ALA A 247 0.16 4.64 -3.61
N GLU A 248 0.58 5.33 -2.51
CA GLU A 248 -0.20 5.40 -1.28
C GLU A 248 -0.08 6.70 -0.48
N GLY A 249 0.70 7.69 -0.94
CA GLY A 249 1.17 8.79 -0.10
C GLY A 249 0.21 9.94 0.15
N LEU A 250 -0.97 10.00 -0.46
CA LEU A 250 -1.91 11.10 -0.28
C LEU A 250 -2.66 11.01 1.05
N ARG A 251 -2.95 12.19 1.58
CA ARG A 251 -3.90 12.46 2.66
C ARG A 251 -5.01 13.32 2.10
N SER A 252 -6.25 13.08 2.52
CA SER A 252 -7.41 13.77 1.95
C SER A 252 -8.55 13.90 2.97
N THR A 253 -9.54 14.71 2.63
CA THR A 253 -10.76 14.94 3.41
C THR A 253 -11.98 14.36 2.71
N LEU A 254 -13.07 14.17 3.45
CA LEU A 254 -14.34 13.70 2.88
C LEU A 254 -14.88 14.63 1.78
N PRO A 255 -14.92 15.97 1.93
CA PRO A 255 -15.36 16.88 0.88
C PRO A 255 -14.53 16.78 -0.41
N ASP A 256 -13.21 16.66 -0.29
CA ASP A 256 -12.32 16.57 -1.45
C ASP A 256 -12.54 15.28 -2.24
N LEU A 257 -12.67 14.15 -1.54
CA LEU A 257 -12.95 12.87 -2.22
C LEU A 257 -14.36 12.83 -2.82
N LEU A 258 -15.35 13.46 -2.19
CA LEU A 258 -16.68 13.66 -2.81
C LEU A 258 -16.60 14.56 -4.05
N ALA A 259 -15.72 15.57 -4.06
CA ALA A 259 -15.49 16.40 -5.24
C ALA A 259 -14.83 15.60 -6.38
N LEU A 260 -13.86 14.73 -6.08
CA LEU A 260 -13.29 13.79 -7.06
C LEU A 260 -14.37 12.87 -7.66
N VAL A 261 -15.21 12.26 -6.81
CA VAL A 261 -16.30 11.38 -7.25
C VAL A 261 -17.31 12.14 -8.11
N ALA A 262 -17.67 13.37 -7.72
CA ALA A 262 -18.56 14.22 -8.51
C ALA A 262 -17.97 14.56 -9.89
N ALA A 263 -16.65 14.85 -9.95
CA ALA A 263 -15.95 15.05 -11.22
C ALA A 263 -15.93 13.77 -12.06
N GLN A 264 -15.77 12.61 -11.43
CA GLN A 264 -15.90 11.32 -12.13
C GLN A 264 -17.32 11.08 -12.63
N LEU A 265 -18.35 11.38 -11.89
CA LEU A 265 -19.75 11.21 -12.33
C LEU A 265 -20.12 12.17 -13.46
N ARG A 266 -19.62 13.42 -13.44
CA ARG A 266 -19.92 14.50 -14.39
C ARG A 266 -18.66 15.16 -14.95
N PRO A 267 -17.87 14.45 -15.77
CA PRO A 267 -16.56 14.94 -16.25
C PRO A 267 -16.65 16.25 -17.02
N SER A 268 -17.71 16.46 -17.81
CA SER A 268 -17.90 17.66 -18.64
C SER A 268 -17.94 18.96 -17.83
N ALA A 269 -18.17 18.89 -16.53
CA ALA A 269 -18.15 20.03 -15.62
C ALA A 269 -16.75 20.39 -15.12
N SER A 270 -15.73 19.60 -15.46
CA SER A 270 -14.34 19.78 -14.98
C SER A 270 -13.42 20.27 -16.07
N SER A 271 -12.40 21.08 -15.70
CA SER A 271 -11.28 21.42 -16.57
C SER A 271 -10.43 20.19 -16.98
N LEU A 272 -10.55 19.08 -16.24
CA LEU A 272 -9.92 17.80 -16.53
C LEU A 272 -10.84 16.81 -17.26
N ALA A 273 -11.88 17.28 -17.96
CA ALA A 273 -12.92 16.44 -18.57
C ALA A 273 -12.35 15.27 -19.39
N ASN A 274 -11.42 15.55 -20.30
CA ASN A 274 -10.80 14.53 -21.15
C ASN A 274 -10.00 13.50 -20.34
N ALA A 275 -9.26 13.93 -19.35
CA ALA A 275 -8.48 13.04 -18.48
C ALA A 275 -9.40 12.16 -17.64
N LEU A 276 -10.46 12.72 -17.05
CA LEU A 276 -11.46 11.98 -16.29
C LEU A 276 -12.17 10.91 -17.14
N VAL A 277 -12.53 11.24 -18.37
CA VAL A 277 -13.11 10.25 -19.31
C VAL A 277 -12.08 9.16 -19.65
N THR A 278 -10.83 9.53 -19.87
CA THR A 278 -9.76 8.58 -20.19
C THR A 278 -9.53 7.57 -19.06
N THR A 279 -9.64 7.98 -17.78
CA THR A 279 -9.49 7.07 -16.63
C THR A 279 -10.59 6.02 -16.51
N ARG A 280 -11.70 6.14 -17.23
CA ARG A 280 -12.81 5.18 -17.20
C ARG A 280 -12.66 4.04 -18.20
N ALA A 281 -11.79 4.19 -19.20
CA ALA A 281 -11.61 3.18 -20.24
C ALA A 281 -11.00 1.91 -19.63
N GLN A 282 -11.66 0.78 -19.80
CA GLN A 282 -11.11 -0.52 -19.40
C GLN A 282 -9.92 -0.85 -20.31
N LEU A 283 -8.78 -1.18 -19.72
CA LEU A 283 -7.53 -1.41 -20.43
C LEU A 283 -6.99 -2.84 -20.27
N ALA A 284 -7.33 -3.49 -19.15
CA ALA A 284 -6.90 -4.85 -18.89
C ALA A 284 -7.99 -5.63 -18.14
N THR A 285 -8.04 -6.95 -18.37
CA THR A 285 -8.92 -7.87 -17.64
C THR A 285 -8.08 -8.84 -16.82
N ALA A 286 -8.48 -9.10 -15.59
CA ALA A 286 -7.78 -10.02 -14.72
C ALA A 286 -8.76 -10.76 -13.81
N GLY A 287 -8.70 -12.09 -13.77
CA GLY A 287 -9.37 -12.91 -12.77
C GLY A 287 -10.84 -12.60 -12.49
N GLY A 288 -11.60 -12.10 -13.46
CA GLY A 288 -13.01 -11.69 -13.32
C GLY A 288 -13.22 -10.19 -13.04
N GLY A 289 -12.14 -9.38 -12.93
CA GLY A 289 -12.17 -7.93 -12.85
C GLY A 289 -11.46 -7.26 -14.01
N ALA A 290 -11.63 -5.95 -14.14
CA ALA A 290 -10.89 -5.13 -15.08
C ALA A 290 -10.19 -3.99 -14.34
N THR A 291 -9.13 -3.48 -14.94
CA THR A 291 -8.42 -2.29 -14.45
C THR A 291 -8.45 -1.18 -15.48
N THR A 292 -8.34 0.04 -14.99
CA THR A 292 -8.24 1.26 -15.79
C THR A 292 -6.99 2.04 -15.37
N LEU A 293 -6.88 3.29 -15.78
CA LEU A 293 -5.84 4.17 -15.23
C LEU A 293 -6.25 4.61 -13.80
N GLY A 294 -5.77 3.87 -12.80
CA GLY A 294 -5.94 4.18 -11.38
C GLY A 294 -7.25 3.70 -10.72
N TRP A 295 -8.14 3.00 -11.44
CA TRP A 295 -9.37 2.43 -10.86
C TRP A 295 -9.43 0.92 -11.07
N GLN A 296 -9.99 0.23 -10.09
CA GLN A 296 -10.45 -1.14 -10.23
C GLN A 296 -11.90 -1.15 -10.72
N VAL A 297 -12.29 -2.21 -11.44
CA VAL A 297 -13.62 -2.33 -12.02
C VAL A 297 -14.22 -3.69 -11.64
N VAL A 298 -15.42 -3.65 -11.09
CA VAL A 298 -16.26 -4.83 -10.90
C VAL A 298 -17.52 -4.67 -11.75
N MET A 299 -17.88 -5.71 -12.51
CA MET A 299 -19.11 -5.70 -13.30
C MET A 299 -20.27 -6.13 -12.42
N VAL A 300 -21.20 -5.21 -12.19
CA VAL A 300 -22.40 -5.44 -11.38
C VAL A 300 -23.56 -5.80 -12.32
N GLN A 301 -24.18 -6.96 -12.08
CA GLN A 301 -25.37 -7.40 -12.82
C GLN A 301 -26.62 -6.70 -12.29
N SER A 302 -27.42 -6.14 -13.18
CA SER A 302 -28.73 -5.55 -12.89
C SER A 302 -29.72 -6.00 -13.97
N GLY A 303 -30.52 -7.01 -13.65
CA GLY A 303 -31.35 -7.70 -14.63
C GLY A 303 -30.50 -8.36 -15.74
N THR A 304 -30.75 -8.01 -16.99
CA THR A 304 -30.01 -8.51 -18.17
C THR A 304 -28.80 -7.64 -18.53
N GLN A 305 -28.57 -6.54 -17.84
CA GLN A 305 -27.49 -5.60 -18.12
C GLN A 305 -26.38 -5.71 -17.08
N SER A 306 -25.15 -5.40 -17.51
CA SER A 306 -23.96 -5.39 -16.68
C SER A 306 -23.34 -4.00 -16.69
N TRP A 307 -23.12 -3.43 -15.50
CA TRP A 307 -22.63 -2.08 -15.33
C TRP A 307 -21.30 -2.04 -14.56
N PRO A 308 -20.35 -1.20 -14.96
CA PRO A 308 -19.10 -1.09 -14.23
C PRO A 308 -19.29 -0.29 -12.93
N LEU A 309 -18.89 -0.89 -11.82
CA LEU A 309 -18.58 -0.23 -10.56
C LEU A 309 -17.10 0.09 -10.57
N MET A 310 -16.76 1.37 -10.56
CA MET A 310 -15.39 1.86 -10.45
C MET A 310 -15.06 2.12 -8.99
N TRP A 311 -13.93 1.64 -8.51
CA TRP A 311 -13.58 1.81 -7.10
C TRP A 311 -12.07 1.78 -6.85
N GLN A 312 -11.66 2.33 -5.72
CA GLN A 312 -10.36 2.15 -5.09
C GLN A 312 -10.52 2.10 -3.58
N ALA A 313 -9.63 1.35 -2.94
CA ALA A 313 -9.53 1.32 -1.50
C ALA A 313 -8.06 1.38 -1.09
N GLY A 314 -7.80 1.90 0.10
CA GLY A 314 -6.46 1.99 0.66
C GLY A 314 -6.47 1.75 2.16
N ILE A 315 -5.39 1.15 2.65
CA ILE A 315 -5.17 0.89 4.07
C ILE A 315 -3.73 1.31 4.38
N THR A 316 -3.56 2.05 5.46
CA THR A 316 -2.24 2.38 6.01
C THR A 316 -2.10 1.85 7.43
N GLY A 317 -1.05 2.27 8.13
CA GLY A 317 -0.82 1.86 9.50
C GLY A 317 -2.01 2.05 10.44
N GLY A 318 -2.78 3.12 10.26
CA GLY A 318 -3.89 3.47 11.13
C GLY A 318 -5.14 3.98 10.42
N PHE A 319 -5.24 3.86 9.11
CA PHE A 319 -6.37 4.40 8.34
C PHE A 319 -6.86 3.42 7.30
N ALA A 320 -8.12 3.58 6.90
CA ALA A 320 -8.71 2.92 5.75
C ALA A 320 -9.57 3.90 4.97
N ALA A 321 -9.55 3.80 3.66
CA ALA A 321 -10.35 4.60 2.75
C ALA A 321 -10.98 3.73 1.66
N PHE A 322 -12.19 4.06 1.27
CA PHE A 322 -12.88 3.52 0.10
C PHE A 322 -13.49 4.66 -0.69
N VAL A 323 -13.31 4.64 -1.99
CA VAL A 323 -13.94 5.56 -2.94
C VAL A 323 -14.50 4.73 -4.09
N GLY A 324 -15.77 4.87 -4.39
CA GLY A 324 -16.38 4.14 -5.50
C GLY A 324 -17.56 4.89 -6.11
N TRP A 325 -17.91 4.56 -7.36
CA TRP A 325 -19.00 5.21 -8.08
C TRP A 325 -19.56 4.34 -9.21
N ARG A 326 -20.83 4.57 -9.52
CA ARG A 326 -21.56 3.97 -10.63
C ARG A 326 -22.22 5.07 -11.47
N SER A 327 -21.80 5.17 -12.72
CA SER A 327 -22.28 6.20 -13.62
C SER A 327 -23.74 6.00 -14.07
N ASP A 328 -24.18 4.76 -14.18
CA ASP A 328 -25.56 4.39 -14.53
C ASP A 328 -26.58 4.82 -13.46
N LEU A 329 -26.19 4.77 -12.19
CA LEU A 329 -27.01 5.23 -11.07
C LEU A 329 -26.76 6.69 -10.69
N GLN A 330 -25.76 7.36 -11.28
CA GLN A 330 -25.26 8.67 -10.81
C GLN A 330 -25.00 8.68 -9.31
N GLN A 331 -24.42 7.58 -8.80
CA GLN A 331 -24.21 7.33 -7.40
C GLN A 331 -22.73 7.17 -7.09
N GLY A 332 -22.27 7.73 -5.96
CA GLY A 332 -20.91 7.62 -5.50
C GLY A 332 -20.81 7.58 -3.99
N LEU A 333 -19.85 6.83 -3.48
CA LEU A 333 -19.64 6.60 -2.05
C LEU A 333 -18.18 6.84 -1.69
N VAL A 334 -17.97 7.52 -0.56
CA VAL A 334 -16.68 7.68 0.11
C VAL A 334 -16.83 7.20 1.55
N LEU A 335 -15.93 6.33 1.98
CA LEU A 335 -15.80 5.91 3.37
C LEU A 335 -14.37 6.22 3.82
N LEU A 336 -14.23 6.91 4.94
CA LEU A 336 -12.94 7.23 5.55
C LEU A 336 -12.95 6.81 7.01
N GLY A 337 -12.02 5.94 7.39
CA GLY A 337 -11.87 5.46 8.76
C GLY A 337 -10.47 5.77 9.30
N ASN A 338 -10.38 6.17 10.56
CA ASN A 338 -9.11 6.30 11.26
C ASN A 338 -8.73 5.02 12.02
N SER A 339 -9.03 3.87 11.42
CA SER A 339 -8.60 2.54 11.84
C SER A 339 -8.09 1.77 10.61
N GLY A 340 -6.97 1.08 10.73
CA GLY A 340 -6.42 0.25 9.66
C GLY A 340 -7.24 -1.02 9.40
N CYS A 341 -8.55 -0.91 9.25
CA CYS A 341 -9.48 -2.01 9.00
C CYS A 341 -10.28 -1.74 7.73
N ASP A 342 -10.23 -2.67 6.77
CA ASP A 342 -10.78 -2.52 5.43
C ASP A 342 -12.27 -2.15 5.42
N LEU A 343 -12.62 -1.16 4.61
CA LEU A 343 -13.97 -0.67 4.36
C LEU A 343 -14.50 -1.09 2.98
N SER A 344 -13.67 -1.73 2.14
CA SER A 344 -13.98 -2.00 0.74
C SER A 344 -15.18 -2.92 0.54
N ALA A 345 -15.30 -3.96 1.36
CA ALA A 345 -16.42 -4.90 1.30
C ALA A 345 -17.78 -4.19 1.54
N ILE A 346 -17.81 -3.22 2.47
CA ILE A 346 -19.01 -2.43 2.76
C ILE A 346 -19.36 -1.54 1.56
N GLY A 347 -18.35 -0.84 1.03
CA GLY A 347 -18.54 0.08 -0.11
C GLY A 347 -18.97 -0.62 -1.40
N ILE A 348 -18.30 -1.74 -1.72
CA ILE A 348 -18.65 -2.55 -2.90
C ILE A 348 -20.06 -3.12 -2.77
N ALA A 349 -20.41 -3.70 -1.61
CA ALA A 349 -21.74 -4.27 -1.40
C ALA A 349 -22.83 -3.21 -1.58
N PHE A 350 -22.66 -2.03 -0.97
CA PHE A 350 -23.60 -0.92 -1.10
C PHE A 350 -23.82 -0.49 -2.55
N LEU A 351 -22.74 -0.18 -3.26
CA LEU A 351 -22.81 0.28 -4.66
C LEU A 351 -23.26 -0.82 -5.62
N SER A 352 -23.09 -2.08 -5.26
CA SER A 352 -23.57 -3.23 -6.04
C SER A 352 -25.04 -3.58 -5.75
N GLY A 353 -25.67 -2.97 -4.75
CA GLY A 353 -27.03 -3.34 -4.31
C GLY A 353 -27.08 -4.72 -3.64
N LEU A 354 -25.95 -5.20 -3.12
CA LEU A 354 -25.84 -6.46 -2.41
C LEU A 354 -26.15 -6.27 -0.92
N ALA A 355 -26.46 -7.37 -0.25
CA ALA A 355 -26.56 -7.37 1.21
C ALA A 355 -25.22 -6.93 1.82
N PRO A 356 -25.26 -6.18 2.94
CA PRO A 356 -24.04 -5.78 3.62
C PRO A 356 -23.23 -7.03 4.05
N PRO A 357 -21.89 -6.95 4.09
CA PRO A 357 -21.08 -8.05 4.59
C PRO A 357 -21.42 -8.35 6.04
N ALA A 358 -21.13 -9.58 6.49
CA ALA A 358 -21.23 -9.91 7.90
C ALA A 358 -20.41 -8.92 8.74
N ALA A 359 -20.93 -8.62 9.94
CA ALA A 359 -20.22 -7.74 10.87
C ALA A 359 -18.79 -8.25 11.10
N PRO A 360 -17.78 -7.37 11.12
CA PRO A 360 -16.41 -7.75 11.43
C PRO A 360 -16.36 -8.45 12.80
N ARG A 361 -15.58 -9.54 12.90
CA ARG A 361 -15.44 -10.28 14.15
C ARG A 361 -14.80 -9.42 15.23
N ARG A 362 -15.20 -9.61 16.47
CA ARG A 362 -14.53 -9.00 17.61
C ARG A 362 -13.13 -9.62 17.74
N LEU A 363 -12.14 -8.76 17.99
CA LEU A 363 -10.79 -9.20 18.26
C LEU A 363 -10.61 -9.52 19.75
N LEU A 364 -9.80 -10.54 20.02
CA LEU A 364 -9.38 -10.92 21.37
C LEU A 364 -8.08 -10.18 21.72
N ARG A 365 -7.98 -9.65 22.93
CA ARG A 365 -6.70 -9.18 23.48
C ARG A 365 -6.04 -10.37 24.19
N LEU A 366 -4.88 -10.76 23.68
CA LEU A 366 -4.06 -11.80 24.28
C LEU A 366 -3.10 -11.19 25.28
N ASP A 367 -2.90 -11.85 26.42
CA ASP A 367 -1.85 -11.50 27.36
C ASP A 367 -0.46 -11.92 26.87
N ASP A 368 0.60 -11.50 27.56
CA ASP A 368 1.99 -11.74 27.15
C ASP A 368 2.32 -13.23 27.10
N ALA A 369 1.79 -14.02 28.06
CA ALA A 369 2.04 -15.45 28.15
C ALA A 369 1.41 -16.19 26.95
N THR A 370 0.15 -15.86 26.64
CA THR A 370 -0.57 -16.44 25.49
C THR A 370 0.09 -16.06 24.18
N ARG A 371 0.53 -14.79 24.00
CA ARG A 371 1.25 -14.40 22.78
C ARG A 371 2.55 -15.16 22.59
N ALA A 372 3.29 -15.38 23.67
CA ALA A 372 4.56 -16.14 23.62
C ALA A 372 4.39 -17.58 23.12
N GLU A 373 3.21 -18.18 23.29
CA GLU A 373 2.92 -19.53 22.83
C GLU A 373 2.94 -19.66 21.30
N PHE A 374 2.57 -18.61 20.57
CA PHE A 374 2.50 -18.61 19.11
C PHE A 374 3.82 -18.19 18.46
N ALA A 375 4.66 -17.42 19.16
CA ALA A 375 5.92 -16.92 18.61
C ALA A 375 6.85 -18.07 18.23
N GLY A 376 7.44 -18.01 17.03
CA GLY A 376 8.33 -19.05 16.54
C GLY A 376 8.57 -18.99 15.03
N LEU A 377 9.33 -19.98 14.56
CA LEU A 377 9.57 -20.25 13.15
C LEU A 377 8.75 -21.46 12.73
N TYR A 378 8.04 -21.34 11.64
CA TYR A 378 7.21 -22.38 11.02
C TYR A 378 7.66 -22.60 9.57
N GLN A 379 7.60 -23.83 9.08
CA GLN A 379 7.93 -24.17 7.70
C GLN A 379 6.72 -24.78 7.00
N PHE A 380 6.37 -24.25 5.84
CA PHE A 380 5.29 -24.77 5.02
C PHE A 380 5.67 -26.11 4.38
N ASP A 381 4.69 -27.00 4.22
CA ASP A 381 4.88 -28.33 3.60
C ASP A 381 5.44 -28.22 2.17
N GLY A 382 5.11 -27.15 1.45
CA GLY A 382 5.59 -26.86 0.10
C GLY A 382 6.93 -26.10 0.03
N GLY A 383 7.58 -25.87 1.19
CA GLY A 383 8.77 -25.02 1.30
C GLY A 383 8.43 -23.56 1.55
N GLY A 384 9.38 -22.80 2.06
CA GLY A 384 9.19 -21.43 2.57
C GLY A 384 8.88 -21.42 4.07
N GLU A 385 9.19 -20.31 4.70
CA GLU A 385 9.07 -20.14 6.14
C GLU A 385 8.04 -19.07 6.48
N PHE A 386 7.44 -19.23 7.65
CA PHE A 386 6.57 -18.27 8.29
C PHE A 386 7.05 -17.99 9.71
N ILE A 387 7.20 -16.72 10.04
CA ILE A 387 7.71 -16.31 11.34
C ILE A 387 6.60 -15.60 12.09
N VAL A 388 6.37 -16.02 13.33
CA VAL A 388 5.49 -15.32 14.27
C VAL A 388 6.35 -14.64 15.34
N ARG A 389 6.18 -13.34 15.53
CA ARG A 389 6.89 -12.53 16.53
C ARG A 389 5.94 -11.73 17.39
N ASP A 390 6.25 -11.64 18.68
CA ASP A 390 5.69 -10.58 19.53
C ASP A 390 6.50 -9.29 19.32
N ARG A 391 5.80 -8.22 19.01
CA ARG A 391 6.35 -6.90 18.73
C ARG A 391 5.69 -5.86 19.63
N GLY A 392 6.19 -5.75 20.86
CA GLY A 392 5.67 -4.78 21.83
C GLY A 392 4.22 -5.01 22.22
N GLY A 393 3.85 -6.26 22.49
CA GLY A 393 2.50 -6.65 22.90
C GLY A 393 1.56 -6.98 21.73
N ARG A 394 2.08 -7.13 20.51
CA ARG A 394 1.30 -7.49 19.30
C ARG A 394 2.00 -8.60 18.54
N LEU A 395 1.24 -9.60 18.12
CA LEU A 395 1.77 -10.62 17.22
C LEU A 395 1.83 -10.10 15.79
N ALA A 396 2.90 -10.43 15.11
CA ALA A 396 3.03 -10.24 13.68
C ALA A 396 3.49 -11.53 13.02
N GLY A 397 2.86 -11.87 11.90
CA GLY A 397 3.25 -12.97 11.02
C GLY A 397 4.01 -12.44 9.82
N GLN A 398 4.99 -13.18 9.37
CA GLN A 398 5.81 -12.81 8.21
C GLN A 398 6.14 -14.03 7.37
N GLU A 399 5.69 -14.04 6.13
CA GLU A 399 6.17 -14.97 5.11
C GLU A 399 7.57 -14.53 4.63
N SER A 400 8.41 -15.48 4.29
CA SER A 400 9.74 -15.20 3.73
C SER A 400 9.64 -14.28 2.50
N GLY A 401 10.42 -13.20 2.51
CA GLY A 401 10.44 -12.20 1.43
C GLY A 401 9.31 -11.17 1.45
N HIS A 402 8.43 -11.18 2.49
CA HIS A 402 7.34 -10.23 2.67
C HIS A 402 7.53 -9.38 3.94
N LEU A 403 6.84 -8.26 4.00
CA LEU A 403 6.78 -7.47 5.24
C LEU A 403 5.95 -8.20 6.31
N PRO A 404 6.26 -8.02 7.61
CA PRO A 404 5.42 -8.53 8.67
C PRO A 404 4.03 -7.90 8.65
N VAL A 405 3.02 -8.73 8.83
CA VAL A 405 1.61 -8.35 8.89
C VAL A 405 1.09 -8.63 10.30
N PRO A 406 0.32 -7.73 10.92
CA PRO A 406 -0.28 -7.98 12.23
C PRO A 406 -1.16 -9.24 12.22
N LEU A 407 -0.99 -10.07 13.26
CA LEU A 407 -1.87 -11.19 13.56
C LEU A 407 -2.91 -10.74 14.59
N ARG A 408 -4.18 -10.78 14.21
CA ARG A 408 -5.28 -10.33 15.06
C ARG A 408 -6.11 -11.54 15.50
N ALA A 409 -6.02 -11.89 16.77
CA ALA A 409 -6.77 -13.01 17.32
C ALA A 409 -8.28 -12.74 17.28
N PHE A 410 -9.07 -13.66 16.79
CA PHE A 410 -10.53 -13.65 16.86
C PHE A 410 -11.11 -14.90 17.52
N ASP A 411 -10.26 -15.89 17.79
CA ASP A 411 -10.52 -17.07 18.60
C ASP A 411 -9.20 -17.48 19.27
N ASP A 412 -9.22 -18.42 20.21
CA ASP A 412 -8.07 -18.82 21.02
C ASP A 412 -6.85 -19.22 20.18
N ASP A 413 -7.08 -19.92 19.08
CA ASP A 413 -6.04 -20.39 18.16
C ASP A 413 -6.24 -19.91 16.71
N ALA A 414 -7.08 -18.87 16.49
CA ALA A 414 -7.39 -18.39 15.16
C ALA A 414 -7.16 -16.88 15.02
N PHE A 415 -6.50 -16.50 13.92
CA PHE A 415 -6.04 -15.13 13.68
C PHE A 415 -6.38 -14.66 12.27
N GLU A 416 -6.72 -13.40 12.13
CA GLU A 416 -6.67 -12.71 10.85
C GLU A 416 -5.20 -12.43 10.47
N TYR A 417 -4.88 -12.62 9.20
CA TYR A 417 -3.57 -12.33 8.59
C TYR A 417 -3.77 -11.54 7.31
N GLY A 418 -3.73 -10.22 7.42
CA GLY A 418 -4.10 -9.34 6.31
C GLY A 418 -5.61 -9.37 6.00
N PRO A 419 -6.01 -8.82 4.84
CA PRO A 419 -7.41 -8.67 4.48
C PRO A 419 -8.06 -9.96 3.95
N ASP A 420 -7.27 -10.88 3.42
CA ASP A 420 -7.71 -12.02 2.62
C ASP A 420 -7.26 -13.39 3.16
N ALA A 421 -6.60 -13.42 4.32
CA ALA A 421 -6.06 -14.64 4.90
C ALA A 421 -6.36 -14.79 6.38
N GLN A 422 -6.35 -16.02 6.84
CA GLN A 422 -6.50 -16.40 8.25
C GLN A 422 -5.46 -17.46 8.59
N LEU A 423 -5.04 -17.49 9.86
CA LEU A 423 -4.21 -18.54 10.42
C LEU A 423 -5.00 -19.30 11.48
N THR A 424 -4.86 -20.61 11.50
CA THR A 424 -5.29 -21.44 12.62
C THR A 424 -4.10 -22.20 13.16
N PHE A 425 -3.88 -22.13 14.46
CA PHE A 425 -2.81 -22.86 15.13
C PHE A 425 -3.31 -24.19 15.67
N GLN A 426 -2.44 -25.19 15.69
CA GLN A 426 -2.75 -26.54 16.12
C GLN A 426 -1.89 -26.88 17.32
N ARG A 427 -2.55 -27.31 18.39
CA ARG A 427 -1.90 -27.70 19.65
C ARG A 427 -1.76 -29.22 19.76
N GLN A 428 -0.64 -29.64 20.32
CA GLN A 428 -0.42 -30.99 20.78
C GLN A 428 -0.02 -30.94 22.25
N THR A 429 -0.76 -31.62 23.11
CA THR A 429 -0.57 -31.57 24.59
C THR A 429 -0.45 -30.15 25.16
N GLY A 430 -1.28 -29.21 24.65
CA GLY A 430 -1.28 -27.79 25.06
C GLY A 430 -0.26 -26.91 24.37
N THR A 431 0.73 -27.45 23.67
CA THR A 431 1.77 -26.68 22.97
C THR A 431 1.41 -26.49 21.51
N VAL A 432 1.60 -25.27 20.99
CA VAL A 432 1.42 -24.97 19.56
C VAL A 432 2.52 -25.66 18.76
N MET A 433 2.16 -26.56 17.85
CA MET A 433 3.10 -27.38 17.07
C MET A 433 3.02 -27.14 15.58
N ALA A 434 1.91 -26.61 15.09
CA ALA A 434 1.72 -26.32 13.67
C ALA A 434 0.75 -25.16 13.49
N MET A 435 0.70 -24.63 12.28
CA MET A 435 -0.33 -23.70 11.84
C MET A 435 -0.84 -24.07 10.44
N THR A 436 -2.00 -23.53 10.08
CA THR A 436 -2.54 -23.60 8.72
C THR A 436 -2.85 -22.18 8.26
N LEU A 437 -2.30 -21.79 7.12
CA LEU A 437 -2.64 -20.57 6.41
C LEU A 437 -3.81 -20.86 5.48
N HIS A 438 -4.92 -20.15 5.68
CA HIS A 438 -6.12 -20.18 4.84
C HIS A 438 -6.13 -18.92 3.96
N ARG A 439 -5.94 -19.09 2.65
CA ARG A 439 -5.92 -17.98 1.69
C ARG A 439 -6.46 -18.41 0.33
N GLY A 440 -7.38 -17.65 -0.25
CA GLY A 440 -7.91 -17.91 -1.59
C GLY A 440 -8.55 -19.30 -1.77
N GLY A 441 -9.15 -19.87 -0.70
CA GLY A 441 -9.72 -21.22 -0.69
C GLY A 441 -8.70 -22.35 -0.53
N MET A 442 -7.41 -22.03 -0.40
CA MET A 442 -6.34 -22.99 -0.12
C MET A 442 -6.05 -23.08 1.38
N ASN A 443 -5.65 -24.27 1.83
CA ASN A 443 -5.18 -24.54 3.19
C ASN A 443 -3.73 -25.02 3.10
N ILE A 444 -2.80 -24.19 3.56
CA ILE A 444 -1.36 -24.47 3.49
C ILE A 444 -0.88 -24.71 4.92
N ARG A 445 -0.49 -25.94 5.22
CA ARG A 445 0.01 -26.33 6.55
C ARG A 445 1.47 -25.92 6.70
N ALA A 446 1.85 -25.52 7.92
CA ALA A 446 3.23 -25.29 8.32
C ALA A 446 3.51 -25.93 9.68
N GLU A 447 4.63 -26.63 9.82
CA GLU A 447 5.10 -27.20 11.07
C GLU A 447 6.02 -26.25 11.82
N ARG A 448 5.92 -26.22 13.14
CA ARG A 448 6.77 -25.37 13.97
C ARG A 448 8.15 -25.98 14.10
N LEU A 449 9.16 -25.26 13.63
CA LEU A 449 10.57 -25.68 13.70
C LEU A 449 11.25 -25.20 14.97
N SER A 450 10.87 -24.04 15.50
CA SER A 450 11.52 -23.43 16.66
C SER A 450 10.54 -22.65 17.50
N LEU A 451 10.67 -22.76 18.82
CA LEU A 451 9.93 -21.95 19.79
C LEU A 451 10.40 -20.48 19.83
N LYS A 452 11.55 -20.20 19.24
CA LYS A 452 12.10 -18.83 19.16
C LYS A 452 11.99 -18.35 17.73
N ALA A 453 11.37 -17.20 17.54
CA ALA A 453 11.42 -16.51 16.26
C ALA A 453 12.86 -16.04 15.99
N PRO A 454 13.34 -16.11 14.74
CA PRO A 454 14.62 -15.52 14.37
C PRO A 454 14.67 -14.04 14.77
N VAL A 455 15.86 -13.59 15.18
CA VAL A 455 16.03 -12.18 15.56
C VAL A 455 15.93 -11.31 14.30
N LEU A 456 15.05 -10.29 14.35
CA LEU A 456 15.02 -9.28 13.29
C LEU A 456 16.34 -8.54 13.24
N VAL A 457 16.98 -8.55 12.09
CA VAL A 457 18.17 -7.75 11.84
C VAL A 457 17.71 -6.31 11.63
N ARG A 458 17.84 -5.49 12.65
CA ARG A 458 17.43 -4.07 12.62
C ARG A 458 18.52 -3.14 12.10
N THR A 459 19.78 -3.58 12.15
CA THR A 459 20.93 -2.77 11.76
C THR A 459 21.57 -3.38 10.53
N THR A 460 21.21 -2.87 9.37
CA THR A 460 21.87 -3.18 8.11
C THR A 460 22.62 -1.94 7.63
N SER A 461 23.79 -2.15 7.05
CA SER A 461 24.58 -1.07 6.47
C SER A 461 24.77 -1.32 4.99
N PRO A 462 24.43 -0.36 4.12
CA PRO A 462 24.75 -0.47 2.71
C PRO A 462 26.28 -0.45 2.53
N LEU A 463 26.79 -1.33 1.70
CA LEU A 463 28.20 -1.37 1.35
C LEU A 463 28.43 -0.71 -0.02
N ALA A 464 29.61 -0.10 -0.17
CA ALA A 464 30.03 0.45 -1.46
C ALA A 464 30.16 -0.66 -2.52
N ALA A 465 29.88 -0.34 -3.79
CA ALA A 465 29.87 -1.30 -4.89
C ALA A 465 31.21 -2.08 -5.03
N GLY A 466 32.34 -1.42 -4.82
CA GLY A 466 33.65 -2.08 -4.84
C GLY A 466 33.78 -3.16 -3.76
N ARG A 467 33.23 -2.92 -2.58
CA ARG A 467 33.23 -3.89 -1.47
C ARG A 467 32.29 -5.06 -1.76
N LEU A 468 31.11 -4.79 -2.34
CA LEU A 468 30.14 -5.82 -2.73
C LEU A 468 30.68 -6.74 -3.84
N ALA A 469 31.50 -6.19 -4.74
CA ALA A 469 32.11 -6.97 -5.82
C ALA A 469 33.05 -8.08 -5.29
N GLU A 470 33.61 -7.93 -4.10
CA GLU A 470 34.46 -8.95 -3.48
C GLU A 470 33.70 -10.25 -3.20
N TYR A 471 32.40 -10.16 -2.88
CA TYR A 471 31.53 -11.29 -2.54
C TYR A 471 30.90 -11.94 -3.77
N ALA A 472 30.90 -11.26 -4.92
CA ALA A 472 30.26 -11.74 -6.13
C ALA A 472 30.91 -13.03 -6.64
N GLY A 473 30.11 -14.03 -6.99
CA GLY A 473 30.61 -15.31 -7.50
C GLY A 473 29.58 -16.42 -7.42
N GLU A 474 30.01 -17.62 -7.80
CA GLU A 474 29.29 -18.86 -7.55
C GLU A 474 30.01 -19.65 -6.46
N TYR A 475 29.22 -20.23 -5.57
CA TYR A 475 29.71 -21.01 -4.43
C TYR A 475 29.07 -22.38 -4.47
N ARG A 476 29.88 -23.45 -4.37
CA ARG A 476 29.40 -24.82 -4.49
C ARG A 476 29.10 -25.38 -3.10
N LEU A 477 27.82 -25.37 -2.72
CA LEU A 477 27.38 -25.88 -1.41
C LEU A 477 27.31 -27.42 -1.39
N THR A 478 26.90 -28.04 -2.50
CA THR A 478 26.96 -29.48 -2.76
C THR A 478 27.23 -29.72 -4.25
N ASP A 479 27.34 -30.98 -4.68
CA ASP A 479 27.48 -31.29 -6.11
C ASP A 479 26.29 -30.82 -6.94
N ALA A 480 25.09 -30.79 -6.36
CA ALA A 480 23.85 -30.37 -7.03
C ALA A 480 23.41 -28.95 -6.69
N LEU A 481 23.93 -28.34 -5.62
CA LEU A 481 23.45 -27.07 -5.09
C LEU A 481 24.54 -26.00 -5.12
N ARG A 482 24.28 -24.93 -5.85
CA ARG A 482 25.15 -23.76 -5.95
C ARG A 482 24.42 -22.52 -5.45
N ALA A 483 25.17 -21.64 -4.76
CA ALA A 483 24.75 -20.31 -4.40
C ALA A 483 25.39 -19.30 -5.35
N ARG A 484 24.55 -18.50 -6.01
CA ARG A 484 25.00 -17.37 -6.83
C ARG A 484 24.85 -16.09 -6.05
N VAL A 485 25.93 -15.32 -5.94
CA VAL A 485 25.97 -14.03 -5.23
C VAL A 485 26.27 -12.92 -6.22
N ARG A 486 25.49 -11.86 -6.18
CA ARG A 486 25.70 -10.66 -7.02
C ARG A 486 25.48 -9.40 -6.20
N PRO A 487 26.25 -8.32 -6.43
CA PRO A 487 25.98 -7.01 -5.86
C PRO A 487 24.57 -6.53 -6.24
N ASP A 488 23.85 -5.95 -5.29
CA ASP A 488 22.49 -5.44 -5.50
C ASP A 488 22.15 -4.35 -4.47
N GLY A 489 21.90 -3.12 -4.93
CA GLY A 489 21.32 -2.04 -4.15
C GLY A 489 21.97 -1.71 -2.79
N GLY A 490 23.28 -1.84 -2.65
CA GLY A 490 24.01 -1.67 -1.38
C GLY A 490 24.12 -2.94 -0.55
N GLY A 491 23.54 -4.06 -1.00
CA GLY A 491 23.62 -5.42 -0.48
C GLY A 491 24.00 -6.43 -1.53
N VAL A 492 23.66 -7.69 -1.30
CA VAL A 492 23.89 -8.80 -2.22
C VAL A 492 22.59 -9.52 -2.54
N SER A 493 22.43 -9.88 -3.79
CA SER A 493 21.43 -10.81 -4.25
C SER A 493 21.97 -12.23 -4.14
N LEU A 494 21.22 -13.09 -3.49
CA LEU A 494 21.56 -14.47 -3.16
C LEU A 494 20.55 -15.40 -3.84
N GLN A 495 21.02 -16.41 -4.56
CA GLN A 495 20.14 -17.36 -5.25
C GLN A 495 20.74 -18.77 -5.17
N LEU A 496 19.98 -19.72 -4.62
CA LEU A 496 20.29 -21.14 -4.73
C LEU A 496 19.78 -21.69 -6.07
N THR A 497 20.44 -22.74 -6.56
CA THR A 497 20.02 -23.46 -7.77
C THR A 497 18.55 -23.90 -7.65
N GLY A 498 17.70 -23.46 -8.59
CA GLY A 498 16.26 -23.80 -8.62
C GLY A 498 15.37 -23.02 -7.66
N ASN A 499 15.92 -22.10 -6.85
CA ASN A 499 15.17 -21.36 -5.85
C ASN A 499 14.98 -19.88 -6.20
N THR A 500 14.07 -19.26 -5.42
CA THR A 500 13.81 -17.83 -5.46
C THR A 500 15.06 -17.04 -5.08
N ARG A 501 15.20 -15.87 -5.64
CA ARG A 501 16.26 -14.91 -5.33
C ARG A 501 15.95 -14.18 -4.03
N TRP A 502 16.94 -14.08 -3.15
CA TRP A 502 16.92 -13.35 -1.91
C TRP A 502 17.74 -12.07 -2.03
N LEU A 503 17.34 -11.04 -1.36
CA LEU A 503 18.15 -9.85 -1.17
C LEU A 503 18.59 -9.80 0.29
N ALA A 504 19.89 -9.61 0.51
CA ALA A 504 20.48 -9.54 1.85
C ALA A 504 21.37 -8.31 1.97
N MET A 505 21.27 -7.63 3.11
CA MET A 505 22.09 -6.48 3.47
C MET A 505 23.16 -6.88 4.46
N SER A 506 24.26 -6.13 4.49
CA SER A 506 25.32 -6.37 5.47
C SER A 506 24.77 -6.18 6.89
N CYS A 507 24.85 -7.23 7.71
CA CYS A 507 24.45 -7.25 9.11
C CYS A 507 25.63 -7.55 10.06
N GLY A 508 26.85 -7.47 9.54
CA GLY A 508 28.09 -7.66 10.25
C GLY A 508 29.29 -7.72 9.31
N GLU A 509 30.49 -7.88 9.83
CA GLU A 509 31.69 -8.08 9.00
C GLU A 509 31.54 -9.39 8.21
N ASP A 510 31.64 -9.30 6.88
CA ASP A 510 31.48 -10.43 5.94
C ASP A 510 30.17 -11.22 6.10
N ARG A 511 29.14 -10.63 6.72
CA ARG A 511 27.85 -11.26 7.04
C ARG A 511 26.71 -10.49 6.44
N PHE A 512 25.80 -11.22 5.77
CA PHE A 512 24.62 -10.66 5.11
C PHE A 512 23.36 -11.38 5.58
N CYS A 513 22.31 -10.62 5.84
CA CYS A 513 21.03 -11.11 6.33
C CYS A 513 19.90 -10.56 5.48
N ASP A 514 18.83 -11.35 5.29
CA ASP A 514 17.59 -10.85 4.74
C ASP A 514 16.78 -10.06 5.79
N SER A 515 15.79 -9.32 5.35
CA SER A 515 14.94 -8.50 6.23
C SER A 515 14.12 -9.32 7.24
N SER A 516 13.88 -10.60 6.96
CA SER A 516 13.13 -11.49 7.86
C SER A 516 13.99 -12.12 8.95
N GLY A 517 15.31 -12.14 8.78
CA GLY A 517 16.25 -12.85 9.64
C GLY A 517 16.20 -14.38 9.49
N VAL A 518 15.58 -14.88 8.40
CA VAL A 518 15.56 -16.31 8.06
C VAL A 518 16.79 -16.73 7.30
N LEU A 519 17.27 -15.85 6.40
CA LEU A 519 18.48 -16.09 5.65
C LEU A 519 19.65 -15.30 6.25
N GLU A 520 20.69 -16.01 6.60
CA GLU A 520 21.99 -15.46 6.97
C GLU A 520 23.07 -16.12 6.14
N VAL A 521 23.99 -15.31 5.62
CA VAL A 521 25.13 -15.79 4.85
C VAL A 521 26.40 -15.18 5.41
N THR A 522 27.37 -16.01 5.71
CA THR A 522 28.70 -15.58 6.18
C THR A 522 29.76 -15.94 5.14
N PHE A 523 30.59 -14.99 4.77
CA PHE A 523 31.69 -15.21 3.84
C PHE A 523 33.01 -15.39 4.58
N HIS A 524 33.82 -16.31 4.09
CA HIS A 524 35.15 -16.60 4.64
C HIS A 524 36.23 -16.06 3.73
N ARG A 525 37.31 -15.55 4.35
CA ARG A 525 38.46 -14.99 3.64
C ARG A 525 39.72 -15.80 3.89
N ASP A 526 40.59 -15.86 2.89
CA ASP A 526 41.95 -16.40 3.02
C ASP A 526 42.90 -15.40 3.72
N ALA A 527 44.14 -15.81 3.91
CA ALA A 527 45.16 -14.97 4.51
C ALA A 527 45.47 -13.68 3.70
N ALA A 528 45.16 -13.67 2.39
CA ALA A 528 45.25 -12.50 1.52
C ALA A 528 43.96 -11.66 1.51
N ARG A 529 43.00 -11.94 2.43
CA ARG A 529 41.71 -11.30 2.58
C ARG A 529 40.76 -11.47 1.38
N ARG A 530 40.99 -12.43 0.50
CA ARG A 530 40.09 -12.74 -0.62
C ARG A 530 38.95 -13.64 -0.13
N VAL A 531 37.72 -13.38 -0.57
CA VAL A 531 36.56 -14.23 -0.26
C VAL A 531 36.69 -15.56 -1.00
N THR A 532 36.73 -16.65 -0.25
CA THR A 532 37.01 -18.01 -0.78
C THR A 532 35.91 -19.03 -0.51
N ALA A 533 35.02 -18.75 0.44
CA ALA A 533 33.96 -19.67 0.80
C ALA A 533 32.75 -18.93 1.38
N ILE A 534 31.65 -19.64 1.49
CA ILE A 534 30.36 -19.16 2.02
C ILE A 534 29.79 -20.20 2.99
N ASP A 535 29.23 -19.72 4.11
CA ASP A 535 28.27 -20.45 4.92
C ASP A 535 26.88 -19.90 4.64
N TRP A 536 25.96 -20.77 4.32
CA TRP A 536 24.57 -20.45 4.05
C TRP A 536 23.69 -21.04 5.14
N GLN A 537 22.92 -20.21 5.81
CA GLN A 537 21.91 -20.62 6.77
C GLN A 537 20.56 -20.04 6.36
N GLN A 538 19.58 -20.91 6.17
CA GLN A 538 18.22 -20.53 5.85
C GLN A 538 17.25 -21.37 6.66
N GLY A 539 16.66 -20.80 7.69
CA GLY A 539 15.88 -21.56 8.67
C GLY A 539 16.73 -22.66 9.33
N LEU A 540 16.36 -23.91 9.16
CA LEU A 540 17.14 -25.08 9.60
C LEU A 540 18.13 -25.59 8.56
N PHE A 541 18.02 -25.15 7.30
CA PHE A 541 18.97 -25.56 6.27
C PHE A 541 20.29 -24.83 6.47
N THR A 542 21.37 -25.59 6.58
CA THR A 542 22.74 -25.07 6.63
C THR A 542 23.59 -25.79 5.59
N ALA A 543 24.38 -25.04 4.87
CA ALA A 543 25.35 -25.59 3.93
C ALA A 543 26.56 -24.65 3.84
N SER A 544 27.71 -25.22 3.59
CA SER A 544 28.96 -24.46 3.41
C SER A 544 29.65 -24.91 2.13
N GLY A 545 30.34 -24.00 1.48
CA GLY A 545 31.05 -24.38 0.28
C GLY A 545 32.06 -23.37 -0.23
N PRO A 546 33.07 -23.86 -0.98
CA PRO A 546 34.06 -22.99 -1.57
C PRO A 546 33.46 -22.16 -2.71
N ARG A 547 34.05 -21.00 -2.96
CA ARG A 547 33.84 -20.23 -4.18
C ARG A 547 34.38 -21.03 -5.37
N ASP A 548 33.56 -21.19 -6.39
CA ASP A 548 34.02 -21.76 -7.65
C ASP A 548 34.88 -20.70 -8.36
N ASP A 549 36.18 -21.00 -8.53
CA ASP A 549 37.05 -20.15 -9.34
C ASP A 549 36.66 -20.31 -10.81
N TRP A 550 36.52 -19.19 -11.50
CA TRP A 550 36.27 -19.14 -12.95
C TRP A 550 37.57 -19.29 -13.71
#